data_1efb205cd1d9530aedbd4710edf2b75a
#
_entry.id   1efb205cd1d9530aedbd4710edf2b75a
#
_cell.length_a   1.000
_cell.length_b   1.000
_cell.length_c   1.000
_cell.angle_alpha   90.00
_cell.angle_beta   90.00
_cell.angle_gamma   90.00
#
_symmetry.space_group_name_H-M   'P 1'
#
loop_
_entity.id
_entity.type
_entity.pdbx_description
1 polymer ?
#
loop_
_entity_poly.entity_id
_entity_poly.type
_entity_poly.pdbx_seq_one_letter_code
_entity_poly.pdbx_strand_id
1 'polypeptide(L)'
;MLADVIVDLQYGDCGKGKVASHLCKINDYTHVIRYNGGCNAGHTIYHNGQKLITHHIPCGVLHGIKSVIGPGCVLNVNQFFKEIKELEDAGIDTKGLIKVASNVHIITDFHLAQDRQDSEIGTTKRGNGPAYRDKYARRGMIALEIPELAEYIIDMYQELYNNEDFEEIKILFEGAQGFGLDIDWGDYPYVTSSHCTVGGAILNGVPPQAIRDVWGVSKAYETYVGAKEFQGIDPQLEDIRELGDEYGATTGRPRQVNWLDLDMLEKASRINGVTKLVMNKVDILEEVQFWKLYEGINAMEFSNGQFMLGYIEKFFQNINPELEVLFSGNKEAI
;
A
#
# COMPACT_ATOMS: atom_id res chain seq x y z
N MET A 1 -4.23 7.58 22.32
CA MET A 1 -4.19 7.16 20.88
C MET A 1 -2.77 6.88 20.47
N LEU A 2 -2.52 5.75 19.79
CA LEU A 2 -1.27 5.39 19.14
C LEU A 2 -1.55 4.94 17.69
N ALA A 3 -0.63 5.20 16.77
CA ALA A 3 -0.79 4.82 15.38
C ALA A 3 0.51 4.26 14.80
N ASP A 4 0.41 3.17 14.05
CA ASP A 4 1.45 2.65 13.18
C ASP A 4 1.06 2.87 11.72
N VAL A 5 2.01 3.13 10.85
CA VAL A 5 1.75 3.42 9.44
C VAL A 5 2.56 2.48 8.56
N ILE A 6 1.89 1.82 7.62
CA ILE A 6 2.56 1.02 6.59
C ILE A 6 2.65 1.85 5.30
N VAL A 7 3.87 2.06 4.82
CA VAL A 7 4.18 2.73 3.56
C VAL A 7 4.99 1.79 2.65
N ASP A 8 4.73 1.83 1.35
CA ASP A 8 5.55 1.14 0.37
C ASP A 8 6.63 2.11 -0.13
N LEU A 9 7.88 1.67 -0.11
CA LEU A 9 9.03 2.53 -0.39
C LEU A 9 9.45 2.54 -1.86
N GLN A 10 8.78 1.74 -2.70
CA GLN A 10 9.05 1.60 -4.13
C GLN A 10 7.81 2.04 -4.95
N TYR A 11 7.44 1.30 -5.98
CA TYR A 11 6.32 1.62 -6.89
C TYR A 11 5.04 0.84 -6.59
N GLY A 12 4.84 0.42 -5.36
CA GLY A 12 3.71 -0.42 -4.97
C GLY A 12 3.99 -1.91 -5.11
N ASP A 13 3.00 -2.71 -4.71
CA ASP A 13 3.03 -4.18 -4.79
C ASP A 13 4.18 -4.88 -4.04
N CYS A 14 4.73 -4.21 -3.01
CA CYS A 14 5.84 -4.73 -2.20
C CYS A 14 5.42 -5.62 -1.02
N GLY A 15 4.11 -5.93 -0.90
CA GLY A 15 3.61 -6.82 0.14
C GLY A 15 3.03 -6.11 1.37
N LYS A 16 2.53 -4.87 1.22
CA LYS A 16 1.86 -4.14 2.31
C LYS A 16 0.73 -4.93 2.98
N GLY A 17 -0.12 -5.61 2.20
CA GLY A 17 -1.21 -6.42 2.75
C GLY A 17 -0.72 -7.57 3.63
N LYS A 18 0.40 -8.22 3.27
CA LYS A 18 1.06 -9.24 4.09
C LYS A 18 1.53 -8.66 5.42
N VAL A 19 2.24 -7.52 5.38
CA VAL A 19 2.74 -6.84 6.58
C VAL A 19 1.58 -6.38 7.48
N ALA A 20 0.55 -5.78 6.88
CA ALA A 20 -0.64 -5.35 7.60
C ALA A 20 -1.34 -6.53 8.30
N SER A 21 -1.56 -7.64 7.58
CA SER A 21 -2.16 -8.85 8.16
C SER A 21 -1.32 -9.45 9.29
N HIS A 22 0.02 -9.46 9.14
CA HIS A 22 0.93 -9.92 10.20
C HIS A 22 0.81 -9.02 11.45
N LEU A 23 0.86 -7.70 11.27
CA LEU A 23 0.74 -6.76 12.38
C LEU A 23 -0.61 -6.85 13.08
N CYS A 24 -1.72 -7.07 12.36
CA CYS A 24 -3.03 -7.31 12.94
C CYS A 24 -3.10 -8.58 13.79
N LYS A 25 -2.27 -9.60 13.51
CA LYS A 25 -2.22 -10.83 14.29
C LYS A 25 -1.47 -10.69 15.61
N ILE A 26 -0.43 -9.84 15.65
CA ILE A 26 0.49 -9.74 16.80
C ILE A 26 0.25 -8.51 17.67
N ASN A 27 -0.58 -7.57 17.22
CA ASN A 27 -0.90 -6.35 17.96
C ASN A 27 -2.42 -6.24 18.19
N ASP A 28 -2.79 -5.48 19.19
CA ASP A 28 -4.16 -5.23 19.63
C ASP A 28 -4.72 -3.93 19.03
N TYR A 29 -4.66 -3.77 17.70
CA TYR A 29 -5.25 -2.63 17.03
C TYR A 29 -6.77 -2.61 17.20
N THR A 30 -7.31 -1.41 17.44
CA THR A 30 -8.75 -1.16 17.46
C THR A 30 -9.30 -0.83 16.09
N HIS A 31 -8.45 -0.21 15.23
CA HIS A 31 -8.80 0.23 13.90
C HIS A 31 -7.71 -0.09 12.88
N VAL A 32 -8.10 -0.48 11.68
CA VAL A 32 -7.24 -0.46 10.50
C VAL A 32 -7.82 0.52 9.49
N ILE A 33 -7.05 1.52 9.10
CA ILE A 33 -7.54 2.61 8.26
C ILE A 33 -6.79 2.65 6.94
N ARG A 34 -7.51 2.50 5.82
CA ARG A 34 -6.99 2.81 4.50
C ARG A 34 -6.96 4.32 4.35
N TYR A 35 -5.77 4.91 4.15
CA TYR A 35 -5.64 6.36 4.17
C TYR A 35 -5.56 7.00 2.79
N ASN A 36 -5.29 6.24 1.71
CA ASN A 36 -5.15 6.75 0.35
C ASN A 36 -5.55 5.73 -0.72
N GLY A 37 -5.63 6.17 -1.96
CA GLY A 37 -5.93 5.32 -3.11
C GLY A 37 -7.43 5.04 -3.27
N GLY A 38 -7.74 4.01 -4.00
CA GLY A 38 -9.10 3.55 -4.29
C GLY A 38 -9.07 2.13 -4.84
N CYS A 39 -9.97 1.80 -5.76
CA CYS A 39 -10.04 0.45 -6.33
C CYS A 39 -8.89 0.08 -7.29
N ASN A 40 -7.90 0.95 -7.46
CA ASN A 40 -6.64 0.63 -8.14
C ASN A 40 -5.66 -0.15 -7.25
N ALA A 41 -5.84 -0.15 -5.92
CA ALA A 41 -5.09 -1.02 -5.02
C ALA A 41 -5.54 -2.47 -5.18
N GLY A 42 -4.62 -3.41 -4.95
CA GLY A 42 -4.93 -4.83 -4.87
C GLY A 42 -4.03 -5.46 -3.80
N HIS A 43 -4.54 -5.58 -2.58
CA HIS A 43 -3.80 -6.18 -1.48
C HIS A 43 -4.10 -7.67 -1.39
N THR A 44 -3.14 -8.47 -1.80
CA THR A 44 -3.22 -9.93 -1.66
C THR A 44 -2.88 -10.33 -0.24
N ILE A 45 -3.79 -11.07 0.40
CA ILE A 45 -3.65 -11.57 1.76
C ILE A 45 -3.98 -13.06 1.75
N TYR A 46 -3.21 -13.85 2.49
CA TYR A 46 -3.52 -15.25 2.73
C TYR A 46 -4.16 -15.38 4.11
N HIS A 47 -5.39 -15.88 4.14
CA HIS A 47 -6.14 -16.09 5.37
C HIS A 47 -6.69 -17.52 5.39
N ASN A 48 -6.33 -18.31 6.40
CA ASN A 48 -6.70 -19.75 6.52
C ASN A 48 -6.46 -20.56 5.23
N GLY A 49 -5.32 -20.31 4.56
CA GLY A 49 -4.95 -20.98 3.31
C GLY A 49 -5.68 -20.50 2.06
N GLN A 50 -6.59 -19.51 2.16
CA GLN A 50 -7.25 -18.88 1.03
C GLN A 50 -6.54 -17.59 0.62
N LYS A 51 -6.40 -17.38 -0.68
CA LYS A 51 -5.90 -16.13 -1.26
C LYS A 51 -7.07 -15.15 -1.41
N LEU A 52 -7.06 -14.05 -0.67
CA LEU A 52 -8.04 -12.98 -0.75
C LEU A 52 -7.37 -11.72 -1.33
N ILE A 53 -8.12 -10.95 -2.11
CA ILE A 53 -7.63 -9.69 -2.69
C ILE A 53 -8.62 -8.60 -2.29
N THR A 54 -8.14 -7.63 -1.49
CA THR A 54 -8.94 -6.46 -1.13
C THR A 54 -8.51 -5.23 -1.92
N HIS A 55 -9.46 -4.38 -2.28
CA HIS A 55 -9.21 -3.14 -3.03
C HIS A 55 -9.48 -1.91 -2.16
N HIS A 56 -10.68 -1.80 -1.61
CA HIS A 56 -11.10 -0.70 -0.74
C HIS A 56 -10.96 -1.04 0.73
N ILE A 57 -11.39 -2.25 1.12
CA ILE A 57 -11.53 -2.66 2.51
C ILE A 57 -10.17 -3.00 3.10
N PRO A 58 -9.76 -2.37 4.23
CA PRO A 58 -8.51 -2.71 4.91
C PRO A 58 -8.51 -4.14 5.44
N CYS A 59 -7.31 -4.71 5.59
CA CYS A 59 -7.13 -6.11 6.00
C CYS A 59 -7.61 -6.41 7.43
N GLY A 60 -7.85 -5.40 8.25
CA GLY A 60 -8.32 -5.56 9.64
C GLY A 60 -9.58 -6.40 9.76
N VAL A 61 -10.50 -6.32 8.77
CA VAL A 61 -11.74 -7.11 8.74
C VAL A 61 -11.47 -8.61 8.83
N LEU A 62 -10.37 -9.11 8.28
CA LEU A 62 -9.96 -10.52 8.34
C LEU A 62 -9.56 -10.96 9.75
N HIS A 63 -9.34 -10.03 10.63
CA HIS A 63 -8.90 -10.23 12.03
C HIS A 63 -9.92 -9.73 13.04
N GLY A 64 -11.17 -9.43 12.61
CA GLY A 64 -12.22 -8.92 13.49
C GLY A 64 -11.96 -7.49 13.99
N ILE A 65 -11.12 -6.73 13.31
CA ILE A 65 -10.75 -5.35 13.67
C ILE A 65 -11.57 -4.37 12.82
N LYS A 66 -12.05 -3.28 13.42
CA LYS A 66 -12.78 -2.23 12.70
C LYS A 66 -11.92 -1.68 11.55
N SER A 67 -12.45 -1.76 10.34
CA SER A 67 -11.77 -1.48 9.08
C SER A 67 -12.40 -0.28 8.39
N VAL A 68 -11.66 0.82 8.32
CA VAL A 68 -12.17 2.13 7.89
C VAL A 68 -11.56 2.54 6.56
N ILE A 69 -12.42 2.95 5.63
CA ILE A 69 -11.99 3.66 4.42
C ILE A 69 -11.96 5.14 4.78
N GLY A 70 -10.76 5.69 4.89
CA GLY A 70 -10.52 7.05 5.38
C GLY A 70 -10.71 8.14 4.31
N PRO A 71 -10.79 9.41 4.75
CA PRO A 71 -11.10 10.56 3.88
C PRO A 71 -10.08 10.82 2.76
N GLY A 72 -8.88 10.26 2.86
CA GLY A 72 -7.87 10.33 1.79
C GLY A 72 -8.16 9.44 0.60
N CYS A 73 -9.11 8.50 0.71
CA CYS A 73 -9.49 7.58 -0.36
C CYS A 73 -10.52 8.14 -1.34
N VAL A 74 -10.65 7.44 -2.47
CA VAL A 74 -11.81 7.54 -3.38
C VAL A 74 -12.47 6.19 -3.52
N LEU A 75 -13.80 6.12 -3.53
CA LEU A 75 -14.59 4.90 -3.37
C LEU A 75 -15.46 4.62 -4.60
N ASN A 76 -15.35 3.44 -5.18
CA ASN A 76 -16.33 2.89 -6.11
C ASN A 76 -17.36 2.06 -5.35
N VAL A 77 -18.62 2.50 -5.31
CA VAL A 77 -19.68 1.89 -4.53
C VAL A 77 -19.97 0.43 -4.97
N ASN A 78 -20.00 0.19 -6.26
CA ASN A 78 -20.25 -1.16 -6.79
C ASN A 78 -19.11 -2.12 -6.42
N GLN A 79 -17.87 -1.68 -6.54
CA GLN A 79 -16.70 -2.49 -6.14
C GLN A 79 -16.69 -2.74 -4.62
N PHE A 80 -17.09 -1.76 -3.83
CA PHE A 80 -17.18 -1.87 -2.37
C PHE A 80 -18.15 -2.98 -1.95
N PHE A 81 -19.37 -2.98 -2.46
CA PHE A 81 -20.34 -4.03 -2.15
C PHE A 81 -19.96 -5.40 -2.70
N LYS A 82 -19.33 -5.43 -3.88
CA LYS A 82 -18.78 -6.66 -4.43
C LYS A 82 -17.73 -7.26 -3.49
N GLU A 83 -16.84 -6.44 -2.96
CA GLU A 83 -15.76 -6.85 -2.06
C GLU A 83 -16.31 -7.35 -0.72
N ILE A 84 -17.34 -6.69 -0.15
CA ILE A 84 -18.05 -7.19 1.04
C ILE A 84 -18.58 -8.60 0.78
N LYS A 85 -19.29 -8.78 -0.35
CA LYS A 85 -19.84 -10.09 -0.70
C LYS A 85 -18.74 -11.16 -0.86
N GLU A 86 -17.63 -10.85 -1.49
CA GLU A 86 -16.50 -11.77 -1.66
C GLU A 86 -15.90 -12.18 -0.30
N LEU A 87 -15.80 -11.26 0.65
CA LEU A 87 -15.35 -11.53 2.02
C LEU A 87 -16.34 -12.44 2.77
N GLU A 88 -17.64 -12.15 2.68
CA GLU A 88 -18.70 -12.95 3.30
C GLU A 88 -18.78 -14.36 2.69
N ASP A 89 -18.67 -14.49 1.37
CA ASP A 89 -18.62 -15.78 0.65
C ASP A 89 -17.37 -16.60 1.08
N ALA A 90 -16.30 -15.94 1.50
CA ALA A 90 -15.10 -16.56 2.09
C ALA A 90 -15.24 -16.89 3.60
N GLY A 91 -16.40 -16.61 4.21
CA GLY A 91 -16.69 -16.91 5.62
C GLY A 91 -16.18 -15.85 6.60
N ILE A 92 -15.85 -14.65 6.13
CA ILE A 92 -15.43 -13.53 6.99
C ILE A 92 -16.68 -12.82 7.52
N ASP A 93 -16.77 -12.62 8.84
CA ASP A 93 -17.79 -11.78 9.44
C ASP A 93 -17.45 -10.30 9.21
N THR A 94 -18.24 -9.64 8.37
CA THR A 94 -18.05 -8.22 8.04
C THR A 94 -18.92 -7.29 8.85
N LYS A 95 -19.90 -7.84 9.59
CA LYS A 95 -20.96 -7.09 10.23
C LYS A 95 -20.44 -6.10 11.29
N GLY A 96 -20.73 -4.82 11.05
CA GLY A 96 -20.34 -3.73 11.95
C GLY A 96 -18.85 -3.36 11.91
N LEU A 97 -18.01 -4.16 11.25
CA LEU A 97 -16.56 -3.95 11.19
C LEU A 97 -16.15 -2.97 10.08
N ILE A 98 -16.86 -2.95 8.95
CA ILE A 98 -16.51 -2.10 7.82
C ILE A 98 -17.17 -0.74 7.96
N LYS A 99 -16.36 0.32 7.85
CA LYS A 99 -16.80 1.72 7.92
C LYS A 99 -16.20 2.57 6.81
N VAL A 100 -16.93 3.63 6.47
CA VAL A 100 -16.53 4.61 5.43
C VAL A 100 -16.65 6.00 6.04
N ALA A 101 -15.58 6.78 5.99
CA ALA A 101 -15.63 8.15 6.43
C ALA A 101 -16.61 8.98 5.56
N SER A 102 -17.43 9.80 6.20
CA SER A 102 -18.52 10.55 5.56
C SER A 102 -18.09 11.42 4.37
N ASN A 103 -16.83 11.88 4.40
CA ASN A 103 -16.21 12.75 3.39
C ASN A 103 -15.30 12.02 2.39
N VAL A 104 -15.33 10.70 2.31
CA VAL A 104 -14.73 9.93 1.21
C VAL A 104 -15.38 10.32 -0.11
N HIS A 105 -14.59 10.58 -1.14
CA HIS A 105 -15.11 10.96 -2.46
C HIS A 105 -15.45 9.73 -3.31
N ILE A 106 -16.52 9.86 -4.11
CA ILE A 106 -17.09 8.77 -4.89
C ILE A 106 -16.51 8.75 -6.30
N ILE A 107 -16.11 7.55 -6.75
CA ILE A 107 -15.80 7.28 -8.16
C ILE A 107 -17.12 6.99 -8.89
N THR A 108 -17.50 7.89 -9.78
CA THR A 108 -18.71 7.76 -10.62
C THR A 108 -18.41 7.07 -11.95
N ASP A 109 -19.47 6.67 -12.68
CA ASP A 109 -19.33 6.12 -14.05
C ASP A 109 -18.68 7.13 -15.01
N PHE A 110 -18.88 8.43 -14.78
CA PHE A 110 -18.21 9.47 -15.53
C PHE A 110 -16.68 9.46 -15.34
N HIS A 111 -16.21 9.26 -14.09
CA HIS A 111 -14.80 9.11 -13.79
C HIS A 111 -14.20 7.85 -14.45
N LEU A 112 -14.94 6.75 -14.44
CA LEU A 112 -14.53 5.51 -15.13
C LEU A 112 -14.42 5.72 -16.65
N ALA A 113 -15.39 6.41 -17.25
CA ALA A 113 -15.38 6.71 -18.68
C ALA A 113 -14.20 7.60 -19.07
N GLN A 114 -13.88 8.61 -18.26
CA GLN A 114 -12.73 9.49 -18.49
C GLN A 114 -11.39 8.74 -18.36
N ASP A 115 -11.23 7.95 -17.30
CA ASP A 115 -9.97 7.23 -17.05
C ASP A 115 -9.69 6.16 -18.13
N ARG A 116 -10.75 5.60 -18.75
CA ARG A 116 -10.60 4.68 -19.90
C ARG A 116 -9.97 5.33 -21.12
N GLN A 117 -10.10 6.64 -21.27
CA GLN A 117 -9.55 7.39 -22.40
C GLN A 117 -8.08 7.78 -22.21
N ASP A 118 -7.55 7.67 -20.99
CA ASP A 118 -6.13 7.93 -20.75
C ASP A 118 -5.25 6.97 -21.53
N SER A 119 -4.28 7.49 -22.26
CA SER A 119 -3.30 6.74 -23.05
C SER A 119 -1.85 7.09 -22.69
N GLU A 120 -1.62 8.08 -21.83
CA GLU A 120 -0.30 8.65 -21.58
C GLU A 120 0.37 8.07 -20.33
N ILE A 121 -0.38 7.93 -19.24
CA ILE A 121 0.16 7.51 -17.93
C ILE A 121 0.12 5.98 -17.76
N GLY A 122 -0.80 5.31 -18.47
CA GLY A 122 -0.99 3.87 -18.35
C GLY A 122 -1.71 3.49 -17.06
N THR A 123 -2.77 4.22 -16.72
CA THR A 123 -3.59 4.03 -15.52
C THR A 123 -4.21 2.64 -15.43
N THR A 124 -4.75 2.29 -14.26
CA THR A 124 -5.51 1.04 -14.06
C THR A 124 -6.93 1.10 -14.64
N LYS A 125 -7.37 2.22 -15.22
CA LYS A 125 -8.71 2.47 -15.79
C LYS A 125 -9.85 2.34 -14.77
N ARG A 126 -9.58 2.64 -13.49
CA ARG A 126 -10.51 2.51 -12.36
C ARG A 126 -11.12 3.84 -11.90
N GLY A 127 -10.86 4.95 -12.60
CA GLY A 127 -11.48 6.25 -12.34
C GLY A 127 -10.87 7.05 -11.20
N ASN A 128 -9.76 6.61 -10.63
CA ASN A 128 -9.16 7.26 -9.46
C ASN A 128 -8.68 8.67 -9.75
N GLY A 129 -7.89 8.88 -10.82
CA GLY A 129 -7.37 10.19 -11.19
C GLY A 129 -8.47 11.23 -11.39
N PRO A 130 -9.48 10.99 -12.24
CA PRO A 130 -10.62 11.89 -12.39
C PRO A 130 -11.37 12.18 -11.09
N ALA A 131 -11.55 11.19 -10.21
CA ALA A 131 -12.23 11.38 -8.91
C ALA A 131 -11.41 12.29 -7.98
N TYR A 132 -10.09 12.10 -7.88
CA TYR A 132 -9.21 13.01 -7.13
C TYR A 132 -9.20 14.41 -7.71
N ARG A 133 -9.16 14.57 -9.04
CA ARG A 133 -9.28 15.90 -9.68
C ARG A 133 -10.56 16.61 -9.23
N ASP A 134 -11.69 15.92 -9.22
CA ASP A 134 -12.97 16.53 -8.85
C ASP A 134 -13.05 16.78 -7.34
N LYS A 135 -12.42 15.94 -6.49
CA LYS A 135 -12.23 16.21 -5.07
C LYS A 135 -11.51 17.54 -4.84
N TYR A 136 -10.35 17.75 -5.45
CA TYR A 136 -9.56 18.97 -5.29
C TYR A 136 -10.19 20.17 -6.00
N ALA A 137 -10.97 19.96 -7.06
CA ALA A 137 -11.81 20.98 -7.69
C ALA A 137 -13.05 21.34 -6.86
N ARG A 138 -13.31 20.65 -5.75
CA ARG A 138 -14.44 20.87 -4.81
C ARG A 138 -15.81 20.71 -5.50
N ARG A 139 -15.93 19.71 -6.36
CA ARG A 139 -17.17 19.38 -7.08
C ARG A 139 -17.45 17.87 -7.10
N GLY A 140 -16.63 17.08 -6.38
CA GLY A 140 -16.84 15.64 -6.24
C GLY A 140 -17.99 15.34 -5.28
N MET A 141 -18.68 14.23 -5.51
CA MET A 141 -19.69 13.65 -4.61
C MET A 141 -18.99 12.97 -3.44
N ILE A 142 -19.57 13.05 -2.23
CA ILE A 142 -19.02 12.41 -1.03
C ILE A 142 -19.90 11.25 -0.57
N ALA A 143 -19.32 10.34 0.24
CA ALA A 143 -19.98 9.13 0.69
C ALA A 143 -21.25 9.38 1.51
N LEU A 144 -21.31 10.48 2.27
CA LEU A 144 -22.49 10.90 3.02
C LEU A 144 -23.73 11.10 2.13
N GLU A 145 -23.53 11.43 0.84
CA GLU A 145 -24.61 11.68 -0.12
C GLU A 145 -25.16 10.41 -0.78
N ILE A 146 -24.59 9.23 -0.46
CA ILE A 146 -24.94 7.95 -1.06
C ILE A 146 -25.82 7.15 -0.08
N PRO A 147 -27.14 7.01 -0.35
CA PRO A 147 -28.05 6.33 0.57
C PRO A 147 -27.66 4.87 0.87
N GLU A 148 -27.11 4.15 -0.12
CA GLU A 148 -26.71 2.75 0.02
C GLU A 148 -25.55 2.56 1.00
N LEU A 149 -24.77 3.61 1.28
CA LEU A 149 -23.68 3.58 2.23
C LEU A 149 -24.10 3.96 3.66
N ALA A 150 -25.35 4.33 3.91
CA ALA A 150 -25.79 4.93 5.17
C ALA A 150 -25.39 4.14 6.43
N GLU A 151 -25.44 2.79 6.40
CA GLU A 151 -25.07 1.94 7.54
C GLU A 151 -23.56 1.84 7.79
N TYR A 152 -22.75 2.20 6.78
CA TYR A 152 -21.28 2.17 6.85
C TYR A 152 -20.68 3.53 7.23
N ILE A 153 -21.47 4.61 7.14
CA ILE A 153 -20.95 5.97 7.30
C ILE A 153 -20.58 6.27 8.75
N ILE A 154 -19.39 6.85 8.93
CA ILE A 154 -18.95 7.42 10.20
C ILE A 154 -18.41 8.83 10.00
N ASP A 155 -18.49 9.64 11.05
CA ASP A 155 -17.70 10.86 11.19
C ASP A 155 -16.35 10.50 11.86
N MET A 156 -15.24 10.76 11.17
CA MET A 156 -13.90 10.38 11.66
C MET A 156 -13.53 11.08 12.97
N TYR A 157 -13.96 12.33 13.16
CA TYR A 157 -13.66 13.03 14.41
C TYR A 157 -14.43 12.42 15.59
N GLN A 158 -15.71 12.12 15.39
CA GLN A 158 -16.51 11.45 16.41
C GLN A 158 -15.96 10.05 16.74
N GLU A 159 -15.57 9.30 15.71
CA GLU A 159 -15.03 7.94 15.86
C GLU A 159 -13.73 7.93 16.67
N LEU A 160 -12.82 8.87 16.39
CA LEU A 160 -11.48 8.85 16.97
C LEU A 160 -11.34 9.69 18.25
N TYR A 161 -12.20 10.68 18.52
CA TYR A 161 -11.99 11.66 19.58
C TYR A 161 -13.12 11.77 20.59
N ASN A 162 -14.33 11.34 20.26
CA ASN A 162 -15.47 11.42 21.20
C ASN A 162 -15.70 10.12 21.98
N ASN A 163 -14.73 9.22 22.00
CA ASN A 163 -14.78 8.00 22.77
C ASN A 163 -14.22 8.24 24.17
N GLU A 164 -14.90 7.75 25.22
CA GLU A 164 -14.39 7.81 26.60
C GLU A 164 -13.02 7.11 26.72
N ASP A 165 -12.74 6.17 25.79
CA ASP A 165 -11.52 5.36 25.72
C ASP A 165 -10.49 5.89 24.70
N PHE A 166 -10.45 7.21 24.44
CA PHE A 166 -9.54 7.83 23.47
C PHE A 166 -8.07 7.38 23.63
N GLU A 167 -7.60 7.17 24.86
CA GLU A 167 -6.22 6.73 25.14
C GLU A 167 -5.97 5.29 24.70
N GLU A 168 -7.00 4.46 24.57
CA GLU A 168 -6.93 3.06 24.16
C GLU A 168 -6.98 2.86 22.65
N ILE A 169 -7.25 3.91 21.88
CA ILE A 169 -7.30 3.82 20.42
C ILE A 169 -5.91 3.51 19.85
N LYS A 170 -5.82 2.37 19.18
CA LYS A 170 -4.62 1.90 18.48
C LYS A 170 -4.95 1.68 17.00
N ILE A 171 -4.29 2.41 16.14
CA ILE A 171 -4.59 2.46 14.71
C ILE A 171 -3.44 1.84 13.92
N LEU A 172 -3.77 1.00 12.95
CA LEU A 172 -2.88 0.65 11.86
C LEU A 172 -3.34 1.38 10.59
N PHE A 173 -2.50 2.24 10.05
CA PHE A 173 -2.73 2.84 8.74
C PHE A 173 -2.16 1.94 7.64
N GLU A 174 -3.02 1.50 6.75
CA GLU A 174 -2.69 0.65 5.61
C GLU A 174 -2.64 1.49 4.32
N GLY A 175 -1.43 1.78 3.83
CA GLY A 175 -1.21 2.55 2.61
C GLY A 175 -1.52 1.78 1.33
N ALA A 176 -1.78 2.50 0.27
CA ALA A 176 -1.92 2.00 -1.09
C ALA A 176 -0.85 2.61 -2.00
N GLN A 177 -0.56 1.95 -3.14
CA GLN A 177 0.51 2.33 -4.07
C GLN A 177 1.87 2.35 -3.36
N GLY A 178 2.78 3.26 -3.72
CA GLY A 178 4.10 3.37 -3.11
C GLY A 178 4.74 4.74 -3.35
N PHE A 179 5.89 4.98 -2.71
CA PHE A 179 6.60 6.25 -2.71
C PHE A 179 6.92 6.75 -4.13
N GLY A 180 7.39 5.86 -5.02
CA GLY A 180 7.68 6.20 -6.42
C GLY A 180 6.45 6.59 -7.24
N LEU A 181 5.25 6.33 -6.71
CA LEU A 181 3.96 6.70 -7.30
C LEU A 181 3.29 7.87 -6.56
N ASP A 182 3.89 8.41 -5.50
CA ASP A 182 3.33 9.54 -4.75
C ASP A 182 3.21 10.79 -5.64
N ILE A 183 2.12 11.53 -5.49
CA ILE A 183 1.83 12.70 -6.35
C ILE A 183 2.89 13.79 -6.26
N ASP A 184 3.53 13.95 -5.10
CA ASP A 184 4.51 15.01 -4.86
C ASP A 184 5.96 14.50 -4.90
N TRP A 185 6.21 13.24 -4.51
CA TRP A 185 7.55 12.67 -4.33
C TRP A 185 7.96 11.65 -5.38
N GLY A 186 6.98 11.11 -6.10
CA GLY A 186 7.18 10.09 -7.13
C GLY A 186 7.70 10.63 -8.46
N ASP A 187 7.76 9.77 -9.44
CA ASP A 187 8.31 10.05 -10.77
C ASP A 187 7.27 10.72 -11.69
N TYR A 188 6.94 11.97 -11.41
CA TYR A 188 5.97 12.72 -12.19
C TYR A 188 6.34 12.79 -13.69
N PRO A 189 5.40 12.57 -14.64
CA PRO A 189 3.96 12.42 -14.46
C PRO A 189 3.47 10.99 -14.20
N TYR A 190 4.33 10.00 -14.12
CA TYR A 190 4.00 8.58 -13.96
C TYR A 190 3.70 8.21 -12.51
N VAL A 191 2.79 8.96 -11.90
CA VAL A 191 2.39 8.86 -10.49
C VAL A 191 0.90 8.58 -10.34
N THR A 192 0.48 8.21 -9.14
CA THR A 192 -0.94 8.20 -8.76
C THR A 192 -1.37 9.59 -8.31
N SER A 193 -2.69 9.81 -8.14
CA SER A 193 -3.24 11.11 -7.75
C SER A 193 -3.44 11.24 -6.23
N SER A 194 -2.71 10.46 -5.42
CA SER A 194 -2.84 10.48 -3.96
C SER A 194 -1.50 10.52 -3.25
N HIS A 195 -1.53 10.89 -1.96
CA HIS A 195 -0.36 10.89 -1.08
C HIS A 195 -0.11 9.47 -0.55
N CYS A 196 1.01 8.88 -0.97
CA CYS A 196 1.42 7.52 -0.59
C CYS A 196 2.39 7.50 0.61
N THR A 197 2.81 8.67 1.06
CA THR A 197 3.71 8.85 2.22
C THR A 197 2.95 8.83 3.55
N VAL A 198 3.71 8.81 4.65
CA VAL A 198 3.16 8.95 6.02
C VAL A 198 2.31 10.21 6.18
N GLY A 199 2.60 11.28 5.43
CA GLY A 199 1.78 12.48 5.38
C GLY A 199 0.32 12.21 5.02
N GLY A 200 0.06 11.25 4.14
CA GLY A 200 -1.30 10.82 3.79
C GLY A 200 -2.06 10.24 4.99
N ALA A 201 -1.41 9.51 5.87
CA ALA A 201 -2.01 9.00 7.11
C ALA A 201 -2.41 10.14 8.06
N ILE A 202 -1.53 11.14 8.24
CA ILE A 202 -1.80 12.33 9.08
C ILE A 202 -3.03 13.09 8.57
N LEU A 203 -3.20 13.23 7.26
CA LEU A 203 -4.37 13.87 6.65
C LEU A 203 -5.70 13.15 6.95
N ASN A 204 -5.66 11.94 7.49
CA ASN A 204 -6.84 11.20 7.92
C ASN A 204 -7.27 11.51 9.37
N GLY A 205 -6.71 12.55 9.98
CA GLY A 205 -7.18 13.10 11.25
C GLY A 205 -6.45 12.62 12.48
N VAL A 206 -5.24 12.07 12.32
CA VAL A 206 -4.39 11.64 13.45
C VAL A 206 -3.25 12.66 13.65
N PRO A 207 -2.99 13.11 14.89
CA PRO A 207 -1.90 14.03 15.13
C PRO A 207 -0.54 13.36 14.91
N PRO A 208 0.46 14.07 14.37
CA PRO A 208 1.78 13.49 14.07
C PRO A 208 2.44 12.80 15.28
N GLN A 209 2.20 13.31 16.48
CA GLN A 209 2.75 12.77 17.74
C GLN A 209 2.17 11.41 18.15
N ALA A 210 1.02 11.01 17.56
CA ALA A 210 0.43 9.70 17.79
C ALA A 210 1.13 8.59 16.99
N ILE A 211 1.90 8.94 15.94
CA ILE A 211 2.62 7.97 15.13
C ILE A 211 3.78 7.42 15.95
N ARG A 212 3.72 6.11 16.20
CA ARG A 212 4.72 5.35 16.95
C ARG A 212 5.74 4.73 16.00
N ASP A 213 5.28 3.90 15.06
CA ASP A 213 6.14 3.22 14.11
C ASP A 213 5.70 3.50 12.67
N VAL A 214 6.68 3.66 11.79
CA VAL A 214 6.50 3.68 10.34
C VAL A 214 7.17 2.46 9.75
N TRP A 215 6.34 1.54 9.26
CA TRP A 215 6.74 0.30 8.61
C TRP A 215 6.93 0.55 7.12
N GLY A 216 8.19 0.71 6.70
CA GLY A 216 8.56 0.78 5.29
C GLY A 216 8.58 -0.61 4.68
N VAL A 217 7.87 -0.81 3.57
CA VAL A 217 7.83 -2.11 2.88
C VAL A 217 8.47 -1.98 1.52
N SER A 218 9.40 -2.88 1.21
CA SER A 218 10.08 -2.98 -0.09
C SER A 218 10.18 -4.43 -0.54
N LYS A 219 10.68 -4.62 -1.76
CA LYS A 219 11.17 -5.91 -2.29
C LYS A 219 12.69 -5.85 -2.47
N ALA A 220 13.33 -7.02 -2.55
CA ALA A 220 14.75 -7.13 -2.85
C ALA A 220 15.12 -6.73 -4.30
N TYR A 221 14.13 -6.39 -5.11
CA TYR A 221 14.18 -5.85 -6.46
C TYR A 221 13.03 -4.87 -6.66
N GLU A 222 12.93 -4.23 -7.79
CA GLU A 222 11.86 -3.26 -8.07
C GLU A 222 10.91 -3.75 -9.14
N THR A 223 9.65 -3.34 -9.03
CA THR A 223 8.64 -3.59 -10.07
C THR A 223 7.77 -2.37 -10.28
N TYR A 224 7.35 -2.17 -11.54
CA TYR A 224 6.52 -1.05 -11.92
C TYR A 224 5.42 -1.48 -12.91
N VAL A 225 4.25 -0.88 -12.80
CA VAL A 225 3.13 -1.03 -13.74
C VAL A 225 2.71 0.35 -14.22
N GLY A 226 2.93 0.65 -15.48
CA GLY A 226 2.58 1.93 -16.09
C GLY A 226 3.27 2.12 -17.43
N ALA A 227 3.21 3.36 -17.96
CA ALA A 227 3.75 3.70 -19.27
C ALA A 227 5.23 4.15 -19.25
N LYS A 228 5.78 4.45 -18.06
CA LYS A 228 7.21 4.77 -17.91
C LYS A 228 8.05 3.57 -18.36
N GLU A 229 9.12 3.82 -19.08
CA GLU A 229 10.14 2.82 -19.36
C GLU A 229 10.96 2.56 -18.08
N PHE A 230 10.88 1.33 -17.58
CA PHE A 230 11.42 0.96 -16.28
C PHE A 230 12.19 -0.37 -16.31
N GLN A 231 11.84 -1.27 -17.25
CA GLN A 231 12.45 -2.59 -17.37
C GLN A 231 13.96 -2.50 -17.51
N GLY A 232 14.71 -3.18 -16.63
CA GLY A 232 16.14 -3.36 -16.78
C GLY A 232 16.49 -4.26 -17.97
N ILE A 233 17.76 -4.24 -18.38
CA ILE A 233 18.26 -4.95 -19.57
C ILE A 233 18.80 -6.35 -19.28
N ASP A 234 19.01 -6.70 -18.00
CA ASP A 234 19.59 -7.99 -17.63
C ASP A 234 18.60 -9.13 -17.83
N PRO A 235 19.01 -10.26 -18.44
CA PRO A 235 18.10 -11.38 -18.73
C PRO A 235 17.50 -12.03 -17.48
N GLN A 236 18.19 -12.00 -16.34
CA GLN A 236 17.72 -12.53 -15.05
C GLN A 236 16.45 -11.83 -14.53
N LEU A 237 16.14 -10.62 -15.00
CA LEU A 237 14.93 -9.90 -14.62
C LEU A 237 13.66 -10.58 -15.15
N GLU A 238 13.77 -11.33 -16.24
CA GLU A 238 12.63 -12.16 -16.73
C GLU A 238 12.40 -13.34 -15.79
N ASP A 239 13.47 -14.00 -15.33
CA ASP A 239 13.37 -15.10 -14.36
C ASP A 239 12.76 -14.60 -13.04
N ILE A 240 13.14 -13.40 -12.58
CA ILE A 240 12.54 -12.73 -11.40
C ILE A 240 11.05 -12.50 -11.61
N ARG A 241 10.62 -12.05 -12.81
CA ARG A 241 9.19 -11.85 -13.11
C ARG A 241 8.40 -13.14 -12.99
N GLU A 242 8.88 -14.21 -13.59
CA GLU A 242 8.22 -15.51 -13.61
C GLU A 242 8.18 -16.15 -12.21
N LEU A 243 9.35 -16.31 -11.56
CA LEU A 243 9.45 -16.93 -10.24
C LEU A 243 8.76 -16.10 -9.15
N GLY A 244 8.85 -14.77 -9.26
CA GLY A 244 8.22 -13.83 -8.35
C GLY A 244 6.71 -13.68 -8.55
N ASP A 245 6.11 -14.28 -9.60
CA ASP A 245 4.71 -14.06 -10.00
C ASP A 245 4.40 -12.54 -10.10
N GLU A 246 5.29 -11.81 -10.81
CA GLU A 246 5.20 -10.35 -10.90
C GLU A 246 4.23 -9.92 -12.00
N TYR A 247 2.95 -10.20 -11.72
CA TYR A 247 1.79 -9.82 -12.52
C TYR A 247 0.80 -9.02 -11.69
N GLY A 248 0.09 -8.10 -12.31
CA GLY A 248 -0.90 -7.26 -11.62
C GLY A 248 -2.04 -8.09 -11.05
N ALA A 249 -2.25 -8.05 -9.74
CA ALA A 249 -3.27 -8.86 -9.06
C ALA A 249 -4.70 -8.65 -9.62
N THR A 250 -5.00 -7.44 -10.14
CA THR A 250 -6.31 -7.08 -10.69
C THR A 250 -6.37 -7.19 -12.21
N THR A 251 -5.26 -6.90 -12.92
CA THR A 251 -5.24 -6.75 -14.38
C THR A 251 -4.53 -7.90 -15.09
N GLY A 252 -3.75 -8.70 -14.37
CA GLY A 252 -2.88 -9.72 -14.94
C GLY A 252 -1.75 -9.16 -15.82
N ARG A 253 -1.57 -7.84 -15.88
CA ARG A 253 -0.50 -7.22 -16.69
C ARG A 253 0.87 -7.59 -16.12
N PRO A 254 1.84 -7.98 -16.97
CA PRO A 254 3.20 -8.20 -16.51
C PRO A 254 3.78 -6.89 -15.96
N ARG A 255 4.46 -6.98 -14.82
CA ARG A 255 5.19 -5.85 -14.25
C ARG A 255 6.53 -5.72 -14.95
N GLN A 256 6.97 -4.51 -15.19
CA GLN A 256 8.36 -4.23 -15.52
C GLN A 256 9.22 -4.49 -14.28
N VAL A 257 10.37 -5.12 -14.43
CA VAL A 257 11.25 -5.51 -13.33
C VAL A 257 12.60 -4.81 -13.48
N ASN A 258 13.17 -4.35 -12.37
CA ASN A 258 14.52 -3.80 -12.31
C ASN A 258 15.21 -4.20 -10.99
N TRP A 259 16.51 -4.00 -10.93
CA TRP A 259 17.28 -4.19 -9.69
C TRP A 259 16.93 -3.13 -8.66
N LEU A 260 17.11 -3.46 -7.38
CA LEU A 260 16.89 -2.55 -6.27
C LEU A 260 17.73 -1.28 -6.42
N ASP A 261 17.12 -0.11 -6.32
CA ASP A 261 17.78 1.20 -6.22
C ASP A 261 17.85 1.61 -4.75
N LEU A 262 19.06 1.59 -4.18
CA LEU A 262 19.27 1.94 -2.77
C LEU A 262 19.07 3.42 -2.49
N ASP A 263 19.39 4.31 -3.42
CA ASP A 263 19.22 5.76 -3.21
C ASP A 263 17.75 6.13 -3.15
N MET A 264 16.93 5.52 -4.01
CA MET A 264 15.49 5.71 -3.96
C MET A 264 14.92 5.15 -2.65
N LEU A 265 15.37 3.97 -2.23
CA LEU A 265 14.93 3.35 -0.99
C LEU A 265 15.34 4.18 0.24
N GLU A 266 16.58 4.74 0.25
CA GLU A 266 17.02 5.68 1.27
C GLU A 266 16.15 6.93 1.31
N LYS A 267 15.95 7.58 0.16
CA LYS A 267 15.11 8.78 0.03
C LYS A 267 13.71 8.53 0.59
N ALA A 268 13.09 7.42 0.17
CA ALA A 268 11.76 7.04 0.64
C ALA A 268 11.74 6.78 2.15
N SER A 269 12.75 6.09 2.70
CA SER A 269 12.86 5.81 4.13
C SER A 269 13.02 7.08 4.96
N ARG A 270 13.88 8.02 4.53
CA ARG A 270 14.10 9.29 5.22
C ARG A 270 12.86 10.19 5.23
N ILE A 271 12.19 10.34 4.08
CA ILE A 271 11.00 11.20 3.96
C ILE A 271 9.84 10.67 4.79
N ASN A 272 9.70 9.35 4.86
CA ASN A 272 8.65 8.72 5.64
C ASN A 272 9.01 8.57 7.13
N GLY A 273 10.26 8.78 7.54
CA GLY A 273 10.70 8.54 8.91
C GLY A 273 10.57 7.08 9.31
N VAL A 274 10.98 6.16 8.42
CA VAL A 274 10.85 4.71 8.62
C VAL A 274 11.61 4.27 9.87
N THR A 275 10.92 3.55 10.76
CA THR A 275 11.50 2.95 11.96
C THR A 275 11.77 1.46 11.76
N LYS A 276 10.99 0.81 10.90
CA LYS A 276 11.10 -0.62 10.58
C LYS A 276 11.02 -0.83 9.07
N LEU A 277 12.04 -1.42 8.48
CA LEU A 277 12.09 -1.75 7.05
C LEU A 277 11.85 -3.24 6.87
N VAL A 278 10.78 -3.61 6.16
CA VAL A 278 10.51 -4.99 5.76
C VAL A 278 10.84 -5.16 4.28
N MET A 279 11.85 -5.95 3.98
CA MET A 279 12.23 -6.32 2.62
C MET A 279 11.70 -7.71 2.28
N ASN A 280 10.71 -7.76 1.43
CA ASN A 280 10.07 -8.99 0.95
C ASN A 280 10.78 -9.57 -0.28
N LYS A 281 10.41 -10.80 -0.65
CA LYS A 281 10.84 -11.46 -1.89
C LYS A 281 12.35 -11.74 -1.97
N VAL A 282 13.02 -11.88 -0.83
CA VAL A 282 14.45 -12.22 -0.80
C VAL A 282 14.72 -13.64 -1.33
N ASP A 283 13.76 -14.55 -1.15
CA ASP A 283 13.76 -15.91 -1.66
C ASP A 283 13.83 -15.98 -3.20
N ILE A 284 13.24 -15.03 -3.90
CA ILE A 284 13.24 -15.01 -5.37
C ILE A 284 14.65 -14.81 -5.93
N LEU A 285 15.45 -13.93 -5.32
CA LEU A 285 16.84 -13.75 -5.74
C LEU A 285 17.70 -14.98 -5.44
N GLU A 286 17.36 -15.72 -4.38
CA GLU A 286 18.02 -17.01 -4.08
C GLU A 286 17.68 -18.08 -5.13
N GLU A 287 16.45 -18.12 -5.62
CA GLU A 287 16.05 -19.03 -6.68
C GLU A 287 16.71 -18.68 -8.03
N VAL A 288 16.82 -17.38 -8.36
CA VAL A 288 17.48 -16.89 -9.57
C VAL A 288 19.00 -17.05 -9.50
N GLN A 289 19.59 -17.16 -8.32
CA GLN A 289 21.03 -17.24 -8.06
C GLN A 289 21.80 -16.03 -8.63
N PHE A 290 21.20 -14.83 -8.55
CA PHE A 290 21.83 -13.59 -8.99
C PHE A 290 21.44 -12.44 -8.06
N TRP A 291 22.43 -11.70 -7.57
CA TRP A 291 22.26 -10.67 -6.54
C TRP A 291 22.93 -9.38 -6.99
N LYS A 292 22.09 -8.41 -7.34
CA LYS A 292 22.52 -7.12 -7.87
C LYS A 292 21.63 -6.00 -7.34
N LEU A 293 22.21 -4.85 -7.10
CA LEU A 293 21.51 -3.61 -6.77
C LEU A 293 22.24 -2.40 -7.39
N TYR A 294 21.59 -1.26 -7.36
CA TYR A 294 22.19 0.03 -7.72
C TYR A 294 22.42 0.89 -6.48
N GLU A 295 23.58 1.57 -6.45
CA GLU A 295 23.91 2.64 -5.52
C GLU A 295 24.51 3.79 -6.33
N GLY A 296 23.80 4.91 -6.44
CA GLY A 296 24.09 5.96 -7.40
C GLY A 296 24.02 5.44 -8.83
N ILE A 297 25.07 5.67 -9.57
CA ILE A 297 25.23 5.18 -10.95
C ILE A 297 25.91 3.79 -11.02
N ASN A 298 26.28 3.23 -9.88
CA ASN A 298 27.05 2.00 -9.82
C ASN A 298 26.13 0.79 -9.67
N ALA A 299 26.33 -0.20 -10.53
CA ALA A 299 25.76 -1.52 -10.35
C ALA A 299 26.70 -2.36 -9.47
N MET A 300 26.18 -2.91 -8.39
CA MET A 300 26.91 -3.76 -7.46
C MET A 300 26.39 -5.19 -7.55
N GLU A 301 27.28 -6.12 -7.85
CA GLU A 301 26.98 -7.56 -7.86
C GLU A 301 27.61 -8.24 -6.64
N PHE A 302 26.86 -9.19 -6.07
CA PHE A 302 27.28 -9.93 -4.88
C PHE A 302 27.42 -11.41 -5.20
N SER A 303 28.32 -12.07 -4.50
CA SER A 303 28.58 -13.50 -4.69
C SER A 303 27.47 -14.41 -4.14
N ASN A 304 26.64 -13.89 -3.24
CA ASN A 304 25.47 -14.59 -2.68
C ASN A 304 24.53 -13.61 -1.96
N GLY A 305 23.31 -14.08 -1.63
CA GLY A 305 22.29 -13.29 -0.98
C GLY A 305 22.70 -12.76 0.39
N GLN A 306 23.41 -13.54 1.19
CA GLN A 306 23.83 -13.11 2.53
C GLN A 306 24.71 -11.85 2.49
N PHE A 307 25.60 -11.75 1.50
CA PHE A 307 26.43 -10.54 1.35
C PHE A 307 25.61 -9.34 0.89
N MET A 308 24.65 -9.52 -0.04
CA MET A 308 23.76 -8.44 -0.48
C MET A 308 22.89 -7.95 0.67
N LEU A 309 22.20 -8.86 1.38
CA LEU A 309 21.33 -8.50 2.49
C LEU A 309 22.10 -7.86 3.65
N GLY A 310 23.28 -8.39 3.99
CA GLY A 310 24.17 -7.79 4.99
C GLY A 310 24.68 -6.40 4.59
N TYR A 311 24.90 -6.17 3.27
CA TYR A 311 25.22 -4.84 2.77
C TYR A 311 24.07 -3.85 2.94
N ILE A 312 22.85 -4.26 2.57
CA ILE A 312 21.65 -3.43 2.71
C ILE A 312 21.40 -3.10 4.19
N GLU A 313 21.46 -4.08 5.07
CA GLU A 313 21.27 -3.88 6.50
C GLU A 313 22.28 -2.85 7.04
N LYS A 314 23.55 -3.02 6.72
CA LYS A 314 24.62 -2.10 7.14
C LYS A 314 24.47 -0.71 6.55
N PHE A 315 24.02 -0.61 5.30
CA PHE A 315 23.73 0.66 4.65
C PHE A 315 22.68 1.45 5.45
N PHE A 316 21.57 0.81 5.80
CA PHE A 316 20.50 1.47 6.58
C PHE A 316 20.89 1.74 8.03
N GLN A 317 21.64 0.87 8.68
CA GLN A 317 22.18 1.10 10.03
C GLN A 317 23.14 2.29 10.10
N ASN A 318 23.90 2.55 9.03
CA ASN A 318 24.75 3.75 8.94
C ASN A 318 23.93 5.05 8.83
N ILE A 319 22.72 4.97 8.24
CA ILE A 319 21.81 6.11 8.09
C ILE A 319 21.05 6.37 9.38
N ASN A 320 20.51 5.33 9.97
CA ASN A 320 19.76 5.34 11.21
C ASN A 320 20.08 4.06 12.01
N PRO A 321 20.91 4.13 13.06
CA PRO A 321 21.28 2.98 13.88
C PRO A 321 20.11 2.30 14.60
N GLU A 322 18.99 3.01 14.75
CA GLU A 322 17.77 2.49 15.41
C GLU A 322 16.80 1.85 14.42
N LEU A 323 17.07 1.95 13.10
CA LEU A 323 16.22 1.35 12.08
C LEU A 323 16.36 -0.17 12.10
N GLU A 324 15.27 -0.87 12.33
CA GLU A 324 15.21 -2.32 12.28
C GLU A 324 14.97 -2.77 10.84
N VAL A 325 15.84 -3.65 10.32
CA VAL A 325 15.72 -4.23 8.98
C VAL A 325 15.33 -5.69 9.09
N LEU A 326 14.19 -6.05 8.46
CA LEU A 326 13.61 -7.39 8.45
C LEU A 326 13.58 -7.93 7.03
N PHE A 327 14.07 -9.15 6.82
CA PHE A 327 14.07 -9.82 5.52
C PHE A 327 13.05 -10.95 5.51
N SER A 328 12.26 -11.05 4.45
CA SER A 328 11.22 -12.07 4.34
C SER A 328 11.10 -12.63 2.92
N GLY A 329 11.17 -13.96 2.81
CA GLY A 329 10.81 -14.75 1.63
C GLY A 329 9.49 -15.50 1.77
N ASN A 330 8.90 -15.54 2.96
CA ASN A 330 7.65 -16.25 3.20
C ASN A 330 6.43 -15.45 2.72
N LYS A 331 5.41 -16.13 2.18
CA LYS A 331 4.16 -15.48 1.72
C LYS A 331 3.23 -15.05 2.86
N GLU A 332 3.37 -15.63 4.05
CA GLU A 332 2.45 -15.45 5.18
C GLU A 332 3.09 -14.86 6.44
N ALA A 333 4.41 -14.84 6.54
CA ALA A 333 5.15 -14.37 7.71
C ALA A 333 6.25 -13.35 7.38
N ILE A 334 6.63 -12.57 8.38
CA ILE A 334 7.74 -11.61 8.33
C ILE A 334 8.89 -12.18 9.17
#